data_2571aed82758f1782d26b82828b5cf9e
#
_entry.id   2571aed82758f1782d26b82828b5cf9e
#
_cell.length_a   1.000
_cell.length_b   1.000
_cell.length_c   1.000
_cell.angle_alpha   90.00
_cell.angle_beta   90.00
_cell.angle_gamma   90.00
#
_symmetry.space_group_name_H-M   'P 1'
#
loop_
_entity.id
_entity.type
_entity.pdbx_description
1 polymer ?
#
loop_
_entity_poly.entity_id
_entity_poly.type
_entity_poly.pdbx_seq_one_letter_code
_entity_poly.pdbx_strand_id
1 'polypeptide(L)' 'MLFQPNQRVRLNLAGLTVNGVTFHAAVTDALGTIIKESSGNPPGYLVELLFSFKGLKEIEVPEDRVRPA' A
#
# COMPACT_ATOMS: atom_id res chain seq x y z
N MET A 1 -11.75 11.57 0.38
CA MET A 1 -10.92 10.51 0.95
C MET A 1 -11.75 9.31 1.32
N LEU A 2 -11.36 8.15 0.83
CA LEU A 2 -12.16 6.93 1.00
C LEU A 2 -11.79 6.14 2.25
N PHE A 3 -10.55 6.29 2.75
CA PHE A 3 -10.07 5.47 3.85
C PHE A 3 -9.58 6.35 4.99
N GLN A 4 -9.73 5.85 6.20
CA GLN A 4 -9.37 6.57 7.43
C GLN A 4 -8.07 6.02 8.01
N PRO A 5 -7.32 6.82 8.79
CA PRO A 5 -6.18 6.28 9.53
C PRO A 5 -6.60 5.09 10.39
N ASN A 6 -5.73 4.11 10.47
CA ASN A 6 -5.91 2.85 11.22
C ASN A 6 -6.92 1.87 10.58
N GLN A 7 -7.44 2.21 9.41
CA GLN A 7 -8.35 1.29 8.72
C GLN A 7 -7.56 0.18 8.04
N ARG A 8 -8.04 -1.07 8.19
CA ARG A 8 -7.48 -2.23 7.51
C ARG A 8 -7.90 -2.22 6.04
N VAL A 9 -6.97 -2.43 5.15
CA VAL A 9 -7.23 -2.43 3.71
C VAL A 9 -6.50 -3.58 3.03
N ARG A 10 -6.88 -3.85 1.79
CA ARG A 10 -6.17 -4.75 0.91
C ARG A 10 -5.51 -3.95 -0.21
N LEU A 11 -4.32 -4.39 -0.58
CA LEU A 11 -3.46 -3.65 -1.50
C LEU A 11 -3.13 -4.52 -2.70
N ASN A 12 -3.28 -3.94 -3.89
CA ASN A 12 -2.79 -4.57 -5.10
C ASN A 12 -1.40 -3.99 -5.39
N LEU A 13 -0.36 -4.69 -4.99
CA LEU A 13 1.02 -4.24 -5.13
C LEU A 13 1.70 -4.80 -6.38
N ALA A 14 0.97 -5.55 -7.20
CA ALA A 14 1.54 -6.24 -8.36
C ALA A 14 2.27 -5.25 -9.28
N GLY A 15 3.54 -5.51 -9.53
CA GLY A 15 4.36 -4.69 -10.41
C GLY A 15 4.80 -3.34 -9.86
N LEU A 16 4.40 -2.97 -8.65
CA LEU A 16 4.84 -1.71 -8.06
C LEU A 16 6.31 -1.80 -7.62
N THR A 17 7.03 -0.70 -7.81
CA THR A 17 8.41 -0.59 -7.33
C THR A 17 8.46 0.47 -6.24
N VAL A 18 8.97 0.09 -5.08
CA VAL A 18 9.09 0.98 -3.92
C VAL A 18 10.50 0.83 -3.37
N ASN A 19 11.24 1.93 -3.29
CA ASN A 19 12.60 1.95 -2.76
C ASN A 19 13.50 0.89 -3.43
N GLY A 20 13.36 0.74 -4.75
CA GLY A 20 14.17 -0.21 -5.49
C GLY A 20 13.70 -1.67 -5.40
N VAL A 21 12.62 -1.92 -4.70
CA VAL A 21 12.05 -3.27 -4.56
C VAL A 21 10.81 -3.35 -5.42
N THR A 22 10.76 -4.33 -6.31
CA THR A 22 9.60 -4.55 -7.19
C THR A 22 8.79 -5.72 -6.65
N PHE A 23 7.49 -5.48 -6.44
CA PHE A 23 6.58 -6.52 -5.99
C PHE A 23 6.23 -7.45 -7.14
N HIS A 24 6.17 -8.74 -6.85
CA HIS A 24 5.81 -9.74 -7.83
C HIS A 24 4.37 -9.53 -8.31
N ALA A 25 4.11 -9.92 -9.56
CA ALA A 25 2.79 -9.75 -10.16
C ALA A 25 1.69 -10.52 -9.42
N ALA A 26 2.04 -11.50 -8.60
CA ALA A 26 1.07 -12.26 -7.82
C ALA A 26 0.64 -11.56 -6.53
N VAL A 27 1.27 -10.43 -6.15
CA VAL A 27 0.96 -9.73 -4.91
C VAL A 27 -0.23 -8.80 -5.16
N THR A 28 -1.41 -9.37 -5.25
CA THR A 28 -2.62 -8.65 -5.62
C THR A 28 -3.57 -8.43 -4.44
N ASP A 29 -3.27 -9.00 -3.27
CA ASP A 29 -4.21 -9.03 -2.16
C ASP A 29 -3.48 -8.93 -0.82
N ALA A 30 -2.53 -8.00 -0.72
CA ALA A 30 -1.75 -7.80 0.48
C ALA A 30 -2.56 -7.04 1.52
N LEU A 31 -2.35 -7.37 2.80
CA LEU A 31 -3.02 -6.67 3.89
C LEU A 31 -2.16 -5.53 4.41
N GLY A 32 -2.80 -4.41 4.68
CA GLY A 32 -2.15 -3.26 5.25
C GLY A 32 -3.10 -2.44 6.11
N THR A 33 -2.54 -1.44 6.78
CA THR A 33 -3.31 -0.52 7.62
C THR A 33 -2.97 0.91 7.18
N ILE A 34 -3.99 1.72 6.96
CA ILE A 34 -3.80 3.11 6.55
C ILE A 34 -3.13 3.88 7.67
N ILE A 35 -2.06 4.60 7.35
CA ILE A 35 -1.42 5.52 8.28
C ILE A 35 -1.96 6.91 8.05
N LYS A 36 -1.89 7.40 6.80
CA LYS A 36 -2.38 8.72 6.43
C LYS A 36 -2.50 8.82 4.93
N GLU A 37 -3.13 9.88 4.46
CA GLU A 37 -3.12 10.20 3.04
C GLU A 37 -1.72 10.61 2.60
N SER A 38 -1.40 10.27 1.36
CA SER A 38 -0.17 10.71 0.72
C SER A 38 -0.55 11.64 -0.43
N SER A 39 0.05 12.82 -0.46
CA SER A 39 -0.23 13.81 -1.49
C SER A 39 0.75 13.70 -2.65
N GLY A 40 1.32 12.53 -2.85
CA GLY A 40 2.23 12.28 -3.96
C GLY A 40 1.54 12.40 -5.32
N ASN A 41 2.27 12.12 -6.36
CA ASN A 41 1.76 12.15 -7.73
C ASN A 41 2.00 10.78 -8.36
N PRO A 42 0.97 9.93 -8.46
CA PRO A 42 -0.44 10.16 -8.11
C PRO A 42 -0.70 10.16 -6.60
N PRO A 43 -1.82 10.75 -6.17
CA PRO A 43 -2.17 10.72 -4.76
C PRO A 43 -2.52 9.31 -4.31
N GLY A 44 -2.33 9.04 -3.05
CA GLY A 44 -2.58 7.72 -2.48
C GLY A 44 -2.53 7.74 -0.98
N TYR A 45 -2.03 6.66 -0.40
CA TYR A 45 -1.98 6.49 1.05
C TYR A 45 -0.63 5.96 1.48
N LEU A 46 -0.18 6.42 2.64
CA LEU A 46 0.92 5.77 3.34
C LEU A 46 0.32 4.62 4.13
N VAL A 47 0.79 3.41 3.89
CA VAL A 47 0.19 2.20 4.43
C VAL A 47 1.26 1.40 5.15
N GLU A 48 0.92 0.88 6.34
CA GLU A 48 1.78 -0.05 7.05
C GLU A 48 1.44 -1.46 6.60
N LEU A 49 2.45 -2.18 6.11
CA LEU A 49 2.25 -3.57 5.70
C LEU A 49 2.14 -4.47 6.91
N LEU A 50 1.22 -5.43 6.88
CA LEU A 50 1.03 -6.39 7.94
C LEU A 50 1.93 -7.61 7.81
N PHE A 51 2.83 -7.56 6.84
CA PHE A 51 3.83 -8.59 6.62
C PHE A 51 5.15 -7.91 6.31
N SER A 52 6.25 -8.62 6.52
CA SER A 52 7.57 -8.10 6.20
C SER A 52 7.91 -8.49 4.77
N PHE A 53 8.35 -7.52 3.96
CA PHE A 53 8.75 -7.79 2.58
C PHE A 53 10.06 -7.04 2.31
N LYS A 54 11.17 -7.78 2.33
CA LYS A 54 12.51 -7.24 2.02
C LYS A 54 12.82 -5.98 2.82
N GLY A 55 12.42 -5.98 4.10
CA GLY A 55 12.67 -4.85 5.00
C GLY A 55 11.68 -3.71 4.88
N LEU A 56 10.73 -3.77 3.97
CA LEU A 56 9.71 -2.73 3.84
C LEU A 56 8.60 -2.95 4.84
N LYS A 57 8.23 -1.89 5.56
CA LYS A 57 7.11 -1.92 6.50
C LYS A 57 6.05 -0.88 6.16
N GLU A 58 6.47 0.30 5.69
CA GLU A 58 5.55 1.37 5.33
C GLU A 58 5.85 1.79 3.90
N ILE A 59 4.81 1.85 3.08
CA ILE A 59 4.96 2.23 1.68
C ILE A 59 3.84 3.17 1.27
N GLU A 60 4.11 3.99 0.24
CA GLU A 60 3.08 4.80 -0.38
C GLU A 60 2.46 4.01 -1.52
N VAL A 61 1.13 3.92 -1.51
CA VAL A 61 0.38 3.15 -2.49
C VAL A 61 -0.62 4.07 -3.18
N PRO A 62 -0.67 4.09 -4.52
CA PRO A 62 -1.68 4.87 -5.22
C PRO A 62 -3.09 4.46 -4.81
N GLU A 63 -4.00 5.42 -4.77
CA GLU A 63 -5.35 5.16 -4.24
C GLU A 63 -6.11 4.12 -5.05
N ASP A 64 -5.83 3.98 -6.34
CA ASP A 64 -6.50 2.99 -7.19
C ASP A 64 -6.02 1.56 -6.92
N ARG A 65 -5.04 1.41 -6.05
CA ARG A 65 -4.51 0.11 -5.65
C ARG A 65 -4.95 -0.30 -4.25
N VAL A 66 -5.79 0.49 -3.60
CA VAL A 66 -6.25 0.27 -2.23
C VAL A 66 -7.74 -0.01 -2.25
N ARG A 67 -8.16 -1.07 -1.56
CA ARG A 67 -9.57 -1.40 -1.44
C ARG A 67 -9.89 -1.85 -0.02
N PRO A 68 -11.17 -1.84 0.39
CA PRO A 68 -11.54 -2.28 1.74
C PRO A 68 -11.14 -3.74 1.97
N ALA A 69 -10.71 -4.01 3.17
CA ALA A 69 -10.34 -5.38 3.57
C ALA A 69 -11.58 -6.27 3.71
#